data_6fada85f06af41535c2799215681347f
#
_entry.id   6fada85f06af41535c2799215681347f
#
_cell.length_a   1.000
_cell.length_b   1.000
_cell.length_c   1.000
_cell.angle_alpha   90.00
_cell.angle_beta   90.00
_cell.angle_gamma   90.00
#
_symmetry.space_group_name_H-M   'P 1'
#
loop_
_entity.id
_entity.type
_entity.pdbx_description
1 polymer ?
#
loop_
_entity_poly.entity_id
_entity_poly.type
_entity_poly.pdbx_seq_one_letter_code
_entity_poly.pdbx_strand_id
1 'polypeptide(L)'
;MKPEKSDEEKAEVKKALSCSLMRIPRMDIHTVRELMRVGFTEIHQLYGRSPEVIFEEIQKLAPQTSRDRLFRIRMAVYYSETESPNPELLH
;
A
#
# COMPACT_ATOMS: atom_id res chain seq x y z
N MET A 1 23.70 6.17 -23.32
CA MET A 1 22.39 6.14 -22.86
C MET A 1 22.34 5.36 -21.60
N LYS A 2 21.35 5.45 -20.94
CA LYS A 2 21.23 4.72 -19.77
C LYS A 2 19.79 4.46 -19.53
N PRO A 3 19.48 3.40 -18.87
CA PRO A 3 18.10 3.09 -18.61
C PRO A 3 17.57 4.09 -17.64
N GLU A 4 16.34 4.39 -17.80
CA GLU A 4 15.69 5.30 -16.90
C GLU A 4 15.48 4.66 -15.56
N LYS A 5 15.36 3.35 -15.53
CA LYS A 5 15.08 2.66 -14.30
C LYS A 5 16.12 1.61 -14.05
N SER A 6 16.53 1.50 -12.80
CA SER A 6 17.43 0.44 -12.41
C SER A 6 16.68 -0.88 -12.39
N ASP A 7 17.45 -1.97 -12.36
CA ASP A 7 16.84 -3.28 -12.24
C ASP A 7 16.06 -3.41 -10.94
N GLU A 8 16.56 -2.76 -9.88
CA GLU A 8 15.86 -2.80 -8.60
C GLU A 8 14.51 -2.14 -8.69
N GLU A 9 14.46 -1.01 -9.39
CA GLU A 9 13.20 -0.31 -9.52
C GLU A 9 12.22 -1.10 -10.36
N LYS A 10 12.69 -1.72 -11.42
CA LYS A 10 11.82 -2.56 -12.24
C LYS A 10 11.29 -3.73 -11.44
N ALA A 11 12.14 -4.33 -10.63
CA ALA A 11 11.71 -5.45 -9.81
C ALA A 11 10.68 -5.02 -8.80
N GLU A 12 10.84 -3.83 -8.23
CA GLU A 12 9.88 -3.31 -7.27
C GLU A 12 8.52 -3.10 -7.91
N VAL A 13 8.51 -2.52 -9.11
CA VAL A 13 7.27 -2.29 -9.82
C VAL A 13 6.58 -3.61 -10.15
N LYS A 14 7.36 -4.58 -10.62
CA LYS A 14 6.80 -5.86 -10.95
C LYS A 14 6.20 -6.54 -9.73
N LYS A 15 6.89 -6.46 -8.62
CA LYS A 15 6.40 -7.03 -7.37
C LYS A 15 5.12 -6.33 -6.94
N ALA A 16 5.08 -5.01 -7.07
CA ALA A 16 3.89 -4.27 -6.70
C ALA A 16 2.70 -4.64 -7.57
N LEU A 17 2.93 -4.82 -8.87
CA LEU A 17 1.84 -5.15 -9.77
C LEU A 17 1.20 -6.49 -9.45
N SER A 18 1.98 -7.43 -8.91
CA SER A 18 1.44 -8.73 -8.55
C SER A 18 1.03 -8.81 -7.09
N CYS A 19 1.15 -7.72 -6.37
CA CYS A 19 0.79 -7.69 -4.95
C CYS A 19 -0.72 -7.69 -4.78
N SER A 20 -1.20 -8.36 -3.74
CA SER A 20 -2.63 -8.41 -3.49
C SER A 20 -3.21 -7.03 -3.20
N LEU A 21 -2.39 -6.08 -2.77
CA LEU A 21 -2.86 -4.73 -2.52
C LEU A 21 -3.42 -4.07 -3.78
N MET A 22 -2.95 -4.51 -4.95
CA MET A 22 -3.47 -3.95 -6.20
C MET A 22 -4.92 -4.32 -6.45
N ARG A 23 -5.45 -5.29 -5.72
CA ARG A 23 -6.85 -5.67 -5.88
C ARG A 23 -7.81 -4.73 -5.16
N ILE A 24 -7.28 -3.87 -4.32
CA ILE A 24 -8.10 -2.89 -3.63
C ILE A 24 -8.62 -1.89 -4.65
N PRO A 25 -9.94 -1.62 -4.68
CA PRO A 25 -10.49 -0.67 -5.65
C PRO A 25 -9.82 0.68 -5.54
N ARG A 26 -9.56 1.29 -6.70
CA ARG A 26 -8.97 2.63 -6.80
C ARG A 26 -7.54 2.70 -6.29
N MET A 27 -6.92 1.55 -6.11
CA MET A 27 -5.52 1.53 -5.71
C MET A 27 -4.65 1.80 -6.94
N ASP A 28 -3.54 2.51 -6.73
CA ASP A 28 -2.60 2.72 -7.81
C ASP A 28 -1.24 2.17 -7.41
N ILE A 29 -0.39 2.02 -8.42
CA ILE A 29 0.90 1.38 -8.22
C ILE A 29 1.79 2.17 -7.27
N HIS A 30 1.67 3.49 -7.29
CA HIS A 30 2.51 4.32 -6.43
C HIS A 30 2.17 4.10 -4.97
N THR A 31 0.88 4.05 -4.66
CA THR A 31 0.46 3.81 -3.28
C THR A 31 0.89 2.42 -2.82
N VAL A 32 0.74 1.42 -3.68
CA VAL A 32 1.15 0.07 -3.32
C VAL A 32 2.63 0.01 -3.03
N ARG A 33 3.45 0.66 -3.86
CA ARG A 33 4.89 0.65 -3.64
C ARG A 33 5.24 1.29 -2.31
N GLU A 34 4.56 2.37 -1.96
CA GLU A 34 4.82 3.04 -0.69
C GLU A 34 4.40 2.18 0.47
N LEU A 35 3.25 1.52 0.36
CA LEU A 35 2.82 0.61 1.41
C LEU A 35 3.81 -0.53 1.59
N MET A 36 4.31 -1.06 0.50
CA MET A 36 5.30 -2.13 0.58
C MET A 36 6.58 -1.67 1.27
N ARG A 37 6.97 -0.42 1.02
CA ARG A 37 8.19 0.10 1.63
C ARG A 37 8.06 0.24 3.13
N VAL A 38 6.84 0.43 3.64
CA VAL A 38 6.65 0.50 5.09
C VAL A 38 6.14 -0.83 5.65
N GLY A 39 6.24 -1.90 4.87
CA GLY A 39 6.03 -3.24 5.40
C GLY A 39 4.72 -3.91 5.10
N PHE A 40 3.86 -3.29 4.28
CA PHE A 40 2.56 -3.88 3.96
C PHE A 40 2.60 -4.51 2.58
N THR A 41 2.38 -5.81 2.52
CA THR A 41 2.38 -6.54 1.27
C THR A 41 1.08 -7.28 1.01
N GLU A 42 0.20 -7.35 2.01
CA GLU A 42 -1.06 -8.06 1.86
C GLU A 42 -2.19 -7.29 2.50
N ILE A 43 -3.38 -7.49 1.97
CA ILE A 43 -4.54 -6.73 2.40
C ILE A 43 -4.81 -6.91 3.89
N HIS A 44 -4.72 -8.14 4.40
CA HIS A 44 -5.07 -8.38 5.79
C HIS A 44 -4.15 -7.67 6.76
N GLN A 45 -2.96 -7.29 6.33
CA GLN A 45 -2.03 -6.59 7.20
C GLN A 45 -2.50 -5.19 7.53
N LEU A 46 -3.39 -4.64 6.70
CA LEU A 46 -3.93 -3.31 6.94
C LEU A 46 -5.06 -3.31 7.96
N TYR A 47 -5.60 -4.49 8.24
CA TYR A 47 -6.74 -4.59 9.15
C TYR A 47 -6.37 -4.05 10.53
N GLY A 48 -7.20 -3.12 11.01
CA GLY A 48 -6.99 -2.55 12.32
C GLY A 48 -5.89 -1.53 12.42
N ARG A 49 -5.27 -1.16 11.29
CA ARG A 49 -4.19 -0.17 11.32
C ARG A 49 -4.73 1.24 11.20
N SER A 50 -4.00 2.17 11.76
CA SER A 50 -4.36 3.58 11.65
C SER A 50 -3.83 4.13 10.33
N PRO A 51 -4.70 4.62 9.44
CA PRO A 51 -4.22 5.18 8.18
C PRO A 51 -3.29 6.36 8.40
N GLU A 52 -3.54 7.14 9.42
CA GLU A 52 -2.70 8.30 9.69
C GLU A 52 -1.28 7.90 10.07
N VAL A 53 -1.14 6.84 10.86
CA VAL A 53 0.17 6.36 11.25
C VAL A 53 0.90 5.81 10.01
N ILE A 54 0.18 5.07 9.17
CA ILE A 54 0.80 4.56 7.94
C ILE A 54 1.27 5.72 7.08
N PHE A 55 0.44 6.75 6.96
CA PHE A 55 0.79 7.92 6.17
C PHE A 55 2.04 8.59 6.72
N GLU A 56 2.15 8.71 8.04
CA GLU A 56 3.33 9.30 8.64
C GLU A 56 4.58 8.50 8.33
N GLU A 57 4.47 7.18 8.35
CA GLU A 57 5.62 6.35 8.02
C GLU A 57 6.04 6.56 6.57
N ILE A 58 5.07 6.68 5.68
CA ILE A 58 5.37 6.93 4.29
C ILE A 58 6.02 8.30 4.13
N GLN A 59 5.54 9.30 4.85
CA GLN A 59 6.10 10.64 4.75
C GLN A 59 7.54 10.69 5.24
N LYS A 60 7.89 9.84 6.19
CA LYS A 60 9.28 9.79 6.64
C LYS A 60 10.21 9.36 5.50
N LEU A 61 9.70 8.51 4.62
CA LEU A 61 10.49 8.05 3.48
C LEU A 61 10.37 9.00 2.29
N ALA A 62 9.25 9.69 2.17
CA ALA A 62 8.98 10.57 1.04
C ALA A 62 8.24 11.80 1.53
N PRO A 63 8.96 12.80 2.06
CA PRO A 63 8.32 13.95 2.69
C PRO A 63 7.38 14.74 1.77
N GLN A 64 7.57 14.63 0.47
CA GLN A 64 6.72 15.38 -0.46
C GLN A 64 5.44 14.62 -0.82
N THR A 65 5.16 13.52 -0.15
CA THR A 65 3.95 12.77 -0.40
C THR A 65 2.73 13.64 -0.10
N SER A 66 1.81 13.70 -1.05
CA SER A 66 0.65 14.56 -0.91
C SER A 66 -0.39 13.94 0.02
N ARG A 67 -1.31 14.79 0.49
CA ARG A 67 -2.35 14.31 1.38
C ARG A 67 -3.37 13.42 0.66
N ASP A 68 -3.40 13.46 -0.66
CA ASP A 68 -4.25 12.52 -1.39
C ASP A 68 -3.88 11.08 -1.08
N ARG A 69 -2.61 10.86 -0.75
CA ARG A 69 -2.16 9.52 -0.42
C ARG A 69 -2.84 9.02 0.85
N LEU A 70 -3.07 9.92 1.80
CA LEU A 70 -3.78 9.54 3.02
C LEU A 70 -5.18 9.03 2.71
N PHE A 71 -5.86 9.69 1.77
CA PHE A 71 -7.18 9.24 1.38
C PHE A 71 -7.15 7.82 0.84
N ARG A 72 -6.17 7.53 -0.02
CA ARG A 72 -6.06 6.19 -0.58
C ARG A 72 -5.71 5.16 0.49
N ILE A 73 -4.89 5.54 1.45
CA ILE A 73 -4.55 4.64 2.55
C ILE A 73 -5.79 4.36 3.39
N ARG A 74 -6.58 5.38 3.66
CA ARG A 74 -7.83 5.19 4.39
C ARG A 74 -8.75 4.23 3.67
N MET A 75 -8.86 4.39 2.36
CA MET A 75 -9.70 3.49 1.57
C MET A 75 -9.17 2.07 1.64
N ALA A 76 -7.86 1.92 1.60
CA ALA A 76 -7.26 0.59 1.65
C ALA A 76 -7.54 -0.08 2.99
N VAL A 77 -7.37 0.64 4.09
CA VAL A 77 -7.63 0.08 5.41
C VAL A 77 -9.11 -0.29 5.54
N TYR A 78 -9.97 0.60 5.09
CA TYR A 78 -11.40 0.34 5.14
C TYR A 78 -11.76 -0.92 4.35
N TYR A 79 -11.17 -1.04 3.16
CA TYR A 79 -11.43 -2.21 2.33
C TYR A 79 -10.97 -3.49 3.05
N SER A 80 -9.83 -3.43 3.71
CA SER A 80 -9.31 -4.61 4.40
C SER A 80 -10.28 -5.05 5.51
N GLU A 81 -10.98 -4.10 6.09
CA GLU A 81 -11.88 -4.39 7.19
C GLU A 81 -13.25 -4.86 6.74
N THR A 82 -13.64 -4.54 5.52
CA THR A 82 -14.97 -4.88 5.05
C THR A 82 -14.97 -6.02 4.03
N GLU A 83 -13.94 -6.11 3.20
CA GLU A 83 -13.95 -7.07 2.11
C GLU A 83 -13.04 -8.26 2.35
N SER A 84 -12.20 -8.18 3.33
CA SER A 84 -11.26 -9.25 3.60
C SER A 84 -11.36 -9.63 5.07
N PRO A 85 -12.49 -10.17 5.48
CA PRO A 85 -12.69 -10.46 6.90
C PRO A 85 -11.68 -11.47 7.38
N ASN A 86 -11.26 -11.29 8.61
CA ASN A 86 -10.40 -12.23 9.27
C ASN A 86 -11.25 -13.46 9.59
N PRO A 87 -10.85 -14.65 9.13
CA PRO A 87 -11.64 -15.85 9.42
C PRO A 87 -11.93 -16.04 10.91
N GLU A 88 -11.04 -15.58 11.75
CA GLU A 88 -11.24 -15.70 13.18
C GLU A 88 -12.39 -14.84 13.67
N LEU A 89 -12.70 -13.79 12.95
CA LEU A 89 -13.80 -12.92 13.34
C LEU A 89 -15.14 -13.49 12.91
N LEU A 90 -15.12 -14.52 12.09
CA LEU A 90 -16.35 -15.13 11.61
C LEU A 90 -16.85 -16.22 12.52
N HIS A 91 -16.12 -16.55 13.53
CA HIS A 91 -16.49 -17.63 14.47
C HIS A 91 -17.36 -17.13 15.58
#